data_428945c64000c85ac50925f08da54624
#
_entry.id   428945c64000c85ac50925f08da54624
#
_cell.length_a   1.000
_cell.length_b   1.000
_cell.length_c   1.000
_cell.angle_alpha   90.00
_cell.angle_beta   90.00
_cell.angle_gamma   90.00
#
_symmetry.space_group_name_H-M   'P 1'
#
loop_
_entity.id
_entity.type
_entity.pdbx_description
1 polymer ?
#
loop_
_entity_poly.entity_id
_entity_poly.type
_entity_poly.pdbx_seq_one_letter_code
_entity_poly.pdbx_strand_id
1 'polypeptide(L)'
;MKPGIDKEKVVNIEERIPKIKEQRKQKANRRLITFILLFFTMMLIIIYLQTPISKVSTVEIKGNQNVSKDEIMSLSSIYEGQTEFWSLNKQKTEDKIEQNKLVKKAEVSKKLPNKIAISIEEYKSIAFLQKNNVYYSVLENGTVLPDEVTPTDNGPILNHWTDDDKLVQMAKQLNSLPDSVKKSISEINYTPEKSNPWLIRLYMNDGYIVTASIKSFAKKMDSYPAIVKELPKGEKGIIHLEVATYFEPLKKAKDSKKEDER
;
A
#
# COMPACT_ATOMS: atom_id res chain seq x y z
N MET A 1 49.90 80.26 32.63
CA MET A 1 49.27 79.01 32.07
C MET A 1 47.90 78.97 32.69
N LYS A 2 46.81 79.25 31.86
CA LYS A 2 45.43 79.14 32.30
C LYS A 2 44.86 77.90 31.68
N PRO A 3 44.18 77.04 32.42
CA PRO A 3 43.49 75.83 31.84
C PRO A 3 42.28 76.29 31.08
N GLY A 4 42.13 75.74 29.85
CA GLY A 4 40.96 75.92 28.99
C GLY A 4 39.74 75.23 29.57
N ILE A 5 38.66 75.95 29.69
CA ILE A 5 37.35 75.46 30.08
C ILE A 5 36.76 74.81 28.86
N ASP A 6 36.59 73.51 28.95
CA ASP A 6 35.83 72.68 27.95
C ASP A 6 34.38 73.21 27.89
N LYS A 7 33.99 73.71 26.72
CA LYS A 7 32.63 74.15 26.46
C LYS A 7 31.79 72.87 26.32
N GLU A 8 31.15 72.44 27.40
CA GLU A 8 30.04 71.48 27.31
C GLU A 8 29.05 71.92 26.23
N LYS A 9 28.86 71.11 25.26
CA LYS A 9 27.83 71.24 24.23
C LYS A 9 26.48 71.22 24.91
N VAL A 10 25.93 72.35 25.28
CA VAL A 10 24.55 72.51 25.76
C VAL A 10 23.64 72.12 24.62
N VAL A 11 23.17 70.89 24.66
CA VAL A 11 22.23 70.36 23.67
C VAL A 11 20.84 70.91 24.02
N ASN A 12 20.33 71.80 23.20
CA ASN A 12 19.06 72.51 23.39
C ASN A 12 17.91 71.45 23.42
N ILE A 13 17.37 71.22 24.60
CA ILE A 13 16.32 70.23 24.87
C ILE A 13 15.04 70.51 24.06
N GLU A 14 14.78 71.80 23.79
CA GLU A 14 13.61 72.29 23.06
C GLU A 14 13.55 71.82 21.59
N GLU A 15 14.69 71.60 20.95
CA GLU A 15 14.73 71.04 19.57
C GLU A 15 14.51 69.52 19.50
N ARG A 16 14.70 68.78 20.60
CA ARG A 16 14.49 67.35 20.67
C ARG A 16 13.02 66.93 20.93
N ILE A 17 12.27 67.74 21.63
CA ILE A 17 10.90 67.51 22.04
C ILE A 17 9.97 67.30 20.82
N PRO A 18 9.99 68.15 19.77
CA PRO A 18 9.13 67.90 18.58
C PRO A 18 9.50 66.67 17.84
N LYS A 19 10.78 66.33 17.66
CA LYS A 19 11.22 65.09 17.00
C LYS A 19 10.78 63.83 17.74
N ILE A 20 10.82 63.80 19.05
CA ILE A 20 10.39 62.71 19.89
C ILE A 20 8.85 62.54 19.82
N LYS A 21 8.09 63.62 19.82
CA LYS A 21 6.64 63.62 19.62
C LYS A 21 6.26 63.09 18.25
N GLU A 22 6.94 63.50 17.20
CA GLU A 22 6.72 62.98 15.82
C GLU A 22 7.05 61.50 15.71
N GLN A 23 8.16 61.04 16.28
CA GLN A 23 8.51 59.61 16.30
C GLN A 23 7.49 58.77 17.07
N ARG A 24 6.98 59.25 18.19
CA ARG A 24 5.91 58.57 18.96
C ARG A 24 4.61 58.52 18.14
N LYS A 25 4.26 59.61 17.48
CA LYS A 25 3.08 59.70 16.62
C LYS A 25 3.19 58.77 15.40
N GLN A 26 4.37 58.71 14.77
CA GLN A 26 4.64 57.77 13.67
C GLN A 26 4.58 56.30 14.13
N LYS A 27 5.17 55.98 15.30
CA LYS A 27 5.08 54.63 15.88
C LYS A 27 3.63 54.26 16.26
N ALA A 28 2.87 55.19 16.82
CA ALA A 28 1.46 55.00 17.14
C ALA A 28 0.62 54.78 15.86
N ASN A 29 0.82 55.60 14.83
CA ASN A 29 0.16 55.45 13.53
C ASN A 29 0.50 54.12 12.87
N ARG A 30 1.78 53.70 12.86
CA ARG A 30 2.17 52.40 12.31
C ARG A 30 1.47 51.25 13.05
N ARG A 31 1.41 51.31 14.40
CA ARG A 31 0.68 50.30 15.19
C ARG A 31 -0.81 50.30 14.87
N LEU A 32 -1.42 51.48 14.77
CA LEU A 32 -2.82 51.61 14.40
C LEU A 32 -3.11 51.01 13.01
N ILE A 33 -2.29 51.34 12.01
CA ILE A 33 -2.41 50.80 10.65
C ILE A 33 -2.24 49.29 10.68
N THR A 34 -1.25 48.75 11.45
CA THR A 34 -1.07 47.30 11.59
C THR A 34 -2.29 46.64 12.20
N PHE A 35 -2.89 47.19 13.25
CA PHE A 35 -4.10 46.67 13.88
C PHE A 35 -5.32 46.68 12.92
N ILE A 36 -5.48 47.79 12.17
CA ILE A 36 -6.54 47.91 11.17
C ILE A 36 -6.37 46.85 10.08
N LEU A 37 -5.14 46.68 9.57
CA LEU A 37 -4.83 45.69 8.53
C LEU A 37 -5.06 44.30 9.03
N LEU A 38 -4.66 43.95 10.26
CA LEU A 38 -4.89 42.67 10.90
C LEU A 38 -6.39 42.40 11.08
N PHE A 39 -7.17 43.41 11.51
CA PHE A 39 -8.61 43.32 11.66
C PHE A 39 -9.30 42.99 10.31
N PHE A 40 -8.97 43.75 9.25
CA PHE A 40 -9.52 43.49 7.93
C PHE A 40 -9.10 42.13 7.36
N THR A 41 -7.84 41.71 7.58
CA THR A 41 -7.37 40.38 7.18
C THR A 41 -8.17 39.28 7.91
N MET A 42 -8.39 39.44 9.23
CA MET A 42 -9.20 38.47 10.00
C MET A 42 -10.65 38.42 9.51
N MET A 43 -11.22 39.61 9.20
CA MET A 43 -12.57 39.69 8.64
C MET A 43 -12.67 38.99 7.27
N LEU A 44 -11.69 39.16 6.38
CA LEU A 44 -11.62 38.50 5.08
C LEU A 44 -11.49 36.96 5.23
N ILE A 45 -10.71 36.48 6.22
CA ILE A 45 -10.58 35.05 6.51
C ILE A 45 -11.93 34.49 6.96
N ILE A 46 -12.66 35.17 7.85
CA ILE A 46 -13.99 34.72 8.32
C ILE A 46 -14.97 34.65 7.15
N ILE A 47 -15.00 35.70 6.30
CA ILE A 47 -15.85 35.70 5.11
C ILE A 47 -15.47 34.56 4.18
N TYR A 48 -14.17 34.34 3.91
CA TYR A 48 -13.69 33.24 3.10
C TYR A 48 -14.15 31.88 3.62
N LEU A 49 -14.04 31.61 4.95
CA LEU A 49 -14.44 30.35 5.56
C LEU A 49 -15.97 30.07 5.48
N GLN A 50 -16.77 31.12 5.35
CA GLN A 50 -18.23 31.01 5.21
C GLN A 50 -18.66 30.84 3.74
N THR A 51 -17.76 31.05 2.77
CA THR A 51 -18.10 30.89 1.36
C THR A 51 -17.97 29.46 0.87
N PRO A 52 -18.68 29.05 -0.19
CA PRO A 52 -18.50 27.74 -0.82
C PRO A 52 -17.08 27.46 -1.33
N ILE A 53 -16.25 28.48 -1.52
CA ILE A 53 -14.86 28.39 -1.98
C ILE A 53 -13.97 27.70 -0.93
N SER A 54 -14.34 27.79 0.37
CA SER A 54 -13.63 27.10 1.44
C SER A 54 -13.93 25.59 1.52
N LYS A 55 -14.95 25.12 0.80
CA LYS A 55 -15.38 23.72 0.78
C LYS A 55 -14.76 22.98 -0.39
N VAL A 56 -14.68 21.64 -0.28
CA VAL A 56 -14.20 20.79 -1.37
C VAL A 56 -15.12 20.91 -2.57
N SER A 57 -14.58 21.34 -3.72
CA SER A 57 -15.35 21.52 -4.96
C SER A 57 -15.43 20.24 -5.78
N THR A 58 -14.35 19.44 -5.81
CA THR A 58 -14.23 18.26 -6.65
C THR A 58 -13.29 17.25 -6.00
N VAL A 59 -13.64 15.96 -6.09
CA VAL A 59 -12.80 14.84 -5.68
C VAL A 59 -12.39 14.04 -6.91
N GLU A 60 -11.10 14.03 -7.23
CA GLU A 60 -10.53 13.22 -8.31
C GLU A 60 -10.03 11.90 -7.73
N ILE A 61 -10.57 10.75 -8.19
CA ILE A 61 -10.16 9.42 -7.77
C ILE A 61 -9.45 8.73 -8.93
N LYS A 62 -8.26 8.15 -8.65
CA LYS A 62 -7.42 7.43 -9.62
C LYS A 62 -6.87 6.16 -9.04
N GLY A 63 -6.58 5.18 -9.92
CA GLY A 63 -5.92 3.91 -9.55
C GLY A 63 -6.88 2.81 -9.10
N ASN A 64 -8.16 3.11 -8.91
CA ASN A 64 -9.18 2.13 -8.60
C ASN A 64 -9.54 1.28 -9.84
N GLN A 65 -9.70 -0.03 -9.66
CA GLN A 65 -10.08 -1.02 -10.67
C GLN A 65 -11.29 -1.84 -10.22
N ASN A 66 -11.20 -2.47 -9.06
CA ASN A 66 -12.24 -3.32 -8.48
C ASN A 66 -13.13 -2.56 -7.47
N VAL A 67 -12.60 -1.52 -6.83
CA VAL A 67 -13.36 -0.68 -5.93
C VAL A 67 -14.01 0.45 -6.70
N SER A 68 -15.33 0.61 -6.58
CA SER A 68 -16.05 1.67 -7.27
C SER A 68 -15.72 3.06 -6.71
N LYS A 69 -15.83 4.10 -7.55
CA LYS A 69 -15.65 5.49 -7.09
C LYS A 69 -16.63 5.88 -6.00
N ASP A 70 -17.87 5.42 -6.10
CA ASP A 70 -18.93 5.73 -5.12
C ASP A 70 -18.63 5.10 -3.76
N GLU A 71 -18.06 3.90 -3.75
CA GLU A 71 -17.62 3.25 -2.53
C GLU A 71 -16.43 4.00 -1.88
N ILE A 72 -15.45 4.42 -2.66
CA ILE A 72 -14.32 5.22 -2.17
C ILE A 72 -14.82 6.55 -1.61
N MET A 73 -15.74 7.22 -2.30
CA MET A 73 -16.36 8.46 -1.82
C MET A 73 -17.09 8.25 -0.49
N SER A 74 -17.87 7.19 -0.37
CA SER A 74 -18.56 6.83 0.88
C SER A 74 -17.59 6.60 2.03
N LEU A 75 -16.54 5.79 1.81
CA LEU A 75 -15.51 5.49 2.81
C LEU A 75 -14.74 6.76 3.23
N SER A 76 -14.40 7.60 2.26
CA SER A 76 -13.66 8.84 2.53
C SER A 76 -14.40 9.81 3.44
N SER A 77 -15.74 9.72 3.46
CA SER A 77 -16.64 10.69 4.11
C SER A 77 -16.41 12.12 3.61
N ILE A 78 -15.99 12.30 2.37
CA ILE A 78 -15.84 13.60 1.71
C ILE A 78 -17.06 13.84 0.82
N TYR A 79 -17.74 14.95 1.06
CA TYR A 79 -18.92 15.37 0.27
C TYR A 79 -18.60 16.70 -0.42
N GLU A 80 -18.68 16.72 -1.74
CA GLU A 80 -18.47 17.93 -2.56
C GLU A 80 -19.47 19.00 -2.17
N GLY A 81 -19.02 20.23 -2.05
CA GLY A 81 -19.81 21.38 -1.60
C GLY A 81 -20.16 21.42 -0.10
N GLN A 82 -19.82 20.39 0.67
CA GLN A 82 -20.16 20.31 2.10
C GLN A 82 -18.90 20.22 2.99
N THR A 83 -17.97 19.34 2.64
CA THR A 83 -16.74 19.11 3.43
C THR A 83 -15.81 20.32 3.37
N GLU A 84 -15.37 20.79 4.51
CA GLU A 84 -14.42 21.89 4.61
C GLU A 84 -13.01 21.46 4.16
N PHE A 85 -12.47 22.16 3.18
CA PHE A 85 -11.19 21.82 2.56
C PHE A 85 -10.00 21.88 3.55
N TRP A 86 -9.97 22.90 4.42
CA TRP A 86 -8.84 23.14 5.32
C TRP A 86 -8.83 22.21 6.53
N SER A 87 -10.00 21.89 7.08
CA SER A 87 -10.15 21.03 8.26
C SER A 87 -10.01 19.54 7.93
N LEU A 88 -10.05 19.15 6.64
CA LEU A 88 -9.91 17.76 6.22
C LEU A 88 -8.59 17.16 6.71
N ASN A 89 -8.68 16.11 7.52
CA ASN A 89 -7.54 15.31 7.96
C ASN A 89 -7.27 14.20 6.95
N LYS A 90 -6.17 14.33 6.19
CA LYS A 90 -5.78 13.40 5.15
C LYS A 90 -5.60 11.98 5.68
N GLN A 91 -4.79 11.82 6.75
CA GLN A 91 -4.49 10.52 7.32
C GLN A 91 -5.74 9.78 7.77
N LYS A 92 -6.65 10.46 8.47
CA LYS A 92 -7.91 9.85 8.89
C LYS A 92 -8.78 9.40 7.70
N THR A 93 -8.69 10.11 6.58
CA THR A 93 -9.42 9.75 5.35
C THR A 93 -8.77 8.55 4.67
N GLU A 94 -7.44 8.53 4.59
CA GLU A 94 -6.64 7.40 4.08
C GLU A 94 -6.93 6.13 4.89
N ASP A 95 -6.83 6.20 6.22
CA ASP A 95 -7.11 5.08 7.13
C ASP A 95 -8.53 4.51 6.94
N LYS A 96 -9.54 5.36 6.66
CA LYS A 96 -10.90 4.90 6.39
C LYS A 96 -11.03 4.17 5.06
N ILE A 97 -10.38 4.67 4.02
CA ILE A 97 -10.40 4.05 2.69
C ILE A 97 -9.66 2.70 2.74
N GLU A 98 -8.54 2.62 3.46
CA GLU A 98 -7.73 1.41 3.64
C GLU A 98 -8.40 0.32 4.48
N GLN A 99 -9.54 0.61 5.15
CA GLN A 99 -10.38 -0.43 5.77
C GLN A 99 -11.02 -1.37 4.74
N ASN A 100 -11.14 -0.94 3.49
CA ASN A 100 -11.59 -1.81 2.41
C ASN A 100 -10.52 -2.86 2.10
N LYS A 101 -10.89 -4.13 2.15
CA LYS A 101 -9.99 -5.29 1.96
C LYS A 101 -9.31 -5.35 0.59
N LEU A 102 -9.83 -4.63 -0.39
CA LEU A 102 -9.27 -4.54 -1.75
C LEU A 102 -8.22 -3.45 -1.86
N VAL A 103 -8.23 -2.45 -0.97
CA VAL A 103 -7.33 -1.32 -0.99
C VAL A 103 -6.05 -1.65 -0.22
N LYS A 104 -4.91 -1.58 -0.90
CA LYS A 104 -3.58 -1.76 -0.32
C LYS A 104 -3.06 -0.46 0.26
N LYS A 105 -3.30 0.66 -0.43
CA LYS A 105 -2.89 1.99 -0.02
C LYS A 105 -3.81 3.05 -0.60
N ALA A 106 -4.11 4.06 0.19
CA ALA A 106 -4.79 5.27 -0.24
C ALA A 106 -3.92 6.49 0.06
N GLU A 107 -3.79 7.40 -0.89
CA GLU A 107 -3.08 8.66 -0.71
C GLU A 107 -4.03 9.83 -1.00
N VAL A 108 -4.27 10.68 -0.01
CA VAL A 108 -5.11 11.86 -0.12
C VAL A 108 -4.26 13.11 -0.24
N SER A 109 -4.42 13.86 -1.32
CA SER A 109 -3.72 15.11 -1.55
C SER A 109 -4.67 16.28 -1.77
N LYS A 110 -4.33 17.42 -1.15
CA LYS A 110 -5.06 18.68 -1.30
C LYS A 110 -4.47 19.45 -2.48
N LYS A 111 -5.30 19.76 -3.47
CA LYS A 111 -4.94 20.61 -4.61
C LYS A 111 -5.66 21.97 -4.50
N LEU A 112 -4.89 23.03 -4.36
CA LEU A 112 -5.45 24.38 -4.27
C LEU A 112 -6.21 24.74 -5.57
N PRO A 113 -7.29 25.53 -5.46
CA PRO A 113 -7.76 26.16 -4.23
C PRO A 113 -8.58 25.24 -3.32
N ASN A 114 -9.32 24.25 -3.84
CA ASN A 114 -10.32 23.47 -3.07
C ASN A 114 -10.62 22.09 -3.69
N LYS A 115 -9.66 21.48 -4.37
CA LYS A 115 -9.80 20.13 -4.94
C LYS A 115 -9.08 19.09 -4.07
N ILE A 116 -9.63 17.89 -4.01
CA ILE A 116 -9.01 16.72 -3.38
C ILE A 116 -8.67 15.71 -4.47
N ALA A 117 -7.45 15.15 -4.44
CA ALA A 117 -7.11 14.01 -5.26
C ALA A 117 -6.84 12.81 -4.35
N ILE A 118 -7.49 11.69 -4.65
CA ILE A 118 -7.35 10.41 -3.95
C ILE A 118 -6.71 9.44 -4.97
N SER A 119 -5.53 8.93 -4.62
CA SER A 119 -4.85 7.88 -5.39
C SER A 119 -4.99 6.57 -4.64
N ILE A 120 -5.51 5.55 -5.33
CA ILE A 120 -5.75 4.23 -4.76
C ILE A 120 -4.75 3.25 -5.39
N GLU A 121 -4.13 2.45 -4.55
CA GLU A 121 -3.41 1.23 -4.93
C GLU A 121 -4.20 0.04 -4.40
N GLU A 122 -4.71 -0.80 -5.30
CA GLU A 122 -5.42 -2.03 -4.93
C GLU A 122 -4.45 -3.21 -4.84
N TYR A 123 -4.79 -4.20 -4.00
CA TYR A 123 -4.10 -5.48 -3.98
C TYR A 123 -4.23 -6.20 -5.32
N LYS A 124 -3.13 -6.77 -5.81
CA LYS A 124 -3.10 -7.51 -7.08
C LYS A 124 -3.57 -8.95 -6.87
N SER A 125 -4.19 -9.54 -7.89
CA SER A 125 -4.45 -10.98 -7.96
C SER A 125 -3.13 -11.72 -8.18
N ILE A 126 -2.89 -12.76 -7.38
CA ILE A 126 -1.64 -13.54 -7.40
C ILE A 126 -1.86 -15.05 -7.58
N ALA A 127 -3.08 -15.53 -7.45
CA ALA A 127 -3.46 -16.93 -7.60
C ALA A 127 -4.96 -17.04 -7.86
N PHE A 128 -5.42 -18.26 -8.20
CA PHE A 128 -6.83 -18.58 -8.44
C PHE A 128 -7.25 -19.74 -7.54
N LEU A 129 -8.21 -19.49 -6.67
CA LEU A 129 -8.77 -20.51 -5.78
C LEU A 129 -9.83 -21.31 -6.52
N GLN A 130 -9.67 -22.64 -6.65
CA GLN A 130 -10.67 -23.53 -7.22
C GLN A 130 -11.66 -23.98 -6.12
N LYS A 131 -12.96 -23.72 -6.34
CA LYS A 131 -14.07 -24.23 -5.53
C LYS A 131 -15.16 -24.75 -6.47
N ASN A 132 -15.57 -25.99 -6.33
CA ASN A 132 -16.69 -26.59 -7.10
C ASN A 132 -16.57 -26.39 -8.63
N ASN A 133 -15.37 -26.55 -9.18
CA ASN A 133 -15.08 -26.37 -10.61
C ASN A 133 -15.16 -24.91 -11.11
N VAL A 134 -15.21 -23.95 -10.20
CA VAL A 134 -15.21 -22.51 -10.48
C VAL A 134 -13.96 -21.90 -9.84
N TYR A 135 -13.47 -20.80 -10.40
CA TYR A 135 -12.25 -20.15 -9.94
C TYR A 135 -12.54 -18.75 -9.43
N TYR A 136 -11.86 -18.37 -8.36
CA TYR A 136 -11.96 -17.08 -7.71
C TYR A 136 -10.57 -16.44 -7.57
N SER A 137 -10.43 -15.16 -7.86
CA SER A 137 -9.15 -14.48 -7.67
C SER A 137 -8.74 -14.39 -6.20
N VAL A 138 -7.49 -14.72 -5.91
CA VAL A 138 -6.86 -14.54 -4.60
C VAL A 138 -5.89 -13.38 -4.67
N LEU A 139 -6.08 -12.39 -3.81
CA LEU A 139 -5.24 -11.20 -3.75
C LEU A 139 -3.96 -11.40 -2.91
N GLU A 140 -2.98 -10.50 -3.05
CA GLU A 140 -1.70 -10.51 -2.32
C GLU A 140 -1.86 -10.64 -0.79
N ASN A 141 -2.94 -10.10 -0.23
CA ASN A 141 -3.26 -10.18 1.19
C ASN A 141 -4.04 -11.44 1.60
N GLY A 142 -4.34 -12.32 0.63
CA GLY A 142 -5.10 -13.54 0.85
C GLY A 142 -6.62 -13.38 0.75
N THR A 143 -7.11 -12.19 0.47
CA THR A 143 -8.56 -11.97 0.23
C THR A 143 -8.99 -12.70 -1.04
N VAL A 144 -10.07 -13.46 -0.97
CA VAL A 144 -10.72 -14.10 -2.12
C VAL A 144 -11.82 -13.19 -2.63
N LEU A 145 -11.77 -12.84 -3.93
CA LEU A 145 -12.83 -12.05 -4.55
C LEU A 145 -14.09 -12.92 -4.76
N PRO A 146 -15.29 -12.35 -4.62
CA PRO A 146 -16.53 -13.11 -4.74
C PRO A 146 -16.90 -13.46 -6.18
N ASP A 147 -16.34 -12.75 -7.16
CA ASP A 147 -16.68 -12.93 -8.56
C ASP A 147 -15.92 -14.12 -9.18
N GLU A 148 -16.65 -14.91 -9.98
CA GLU A 148 -16.08 -16.00 -10.75
C GLU A 148 -15.21 -15.47 -11.89
N VAL A 149 -14.04 -16.08 -12.07
CA VAL A 149 -13.07 -15.66 -13.08
C VAL A 149 -12.56 -16.86 -13.90
N THR A 150 -12.06 -16.58 -15.09
CA THR A 150 -11.26 -17.53 -15.85
C THR A 150 -9.79 -17.38 -15.45
N PRO A 151 -9.11 -18.45 -14.99
CA PRO A 151 -7.69 -18.40 -14.67
C PRO A 151 -6.85 -17.92 -15.84
N THR A 152 -5.84 -17.12 -15.55
CA THR A 152 -4.87 -16.63 -16.52
C THR A 152 -3.47 -17.04 -16.09
N ASP A 153 -2.46 -16.81 -16.93
CA ASP A 153 -1.05 -17.12 -16.63
C ASP A 153 -0.43 -16.25 -15.52
N ASN A 154 -1.26 -15.45 -14.83
CA ASN A 154 -0.78 -14.50 -13.81
C ASN A 154 -0.55 -15.13 -12.43
N GLY A 155 -0.87 -16.42 -12.25
CA GLY A 155 -0.65 -17.09 -10.97
C GLY A 155 -1.13 -18.54 -10.97
N PRO A 156 -0.71 -19.35 -9.98
CA PRO A 156 -1.07 -20.74 -9.85
C PRO A 156 -2.54 -20.96 -9.47
N ILE A 157 -3.06 -22.14 -9.77
CA ILE A 157 -4.36 -22.61 -9.28
C ILE A 157 -4.16 -23.22 -7.88
N LEU A 158 -4.97 -22.81 -6.94
CA LEU A 158 -4.99 -23.32 -5.57
C LEU A 158 -6.11 -24.32 -5.41
N ASN A 159 -5.77 -25.61 -5.20
CA ASN A 159 -6.72 -26.70 -5.07
C ASN A 159 -6.77 -27.22 -3.62
N HIS A 160 -7.95 -27.60 -3.15
CA HIS A 160 -8.21 -28.12 -1.81
C HIS A 160 -7.93 -27.12 -0.66
N TRP A 161 -7.99 -25.83 -0.97
CA TRP A 161 -7.85 -24.78 0.03
C TRP A 161 -9.21 -24.32 0.54
N THR A 162 -9.22 -23.89 1.80
CA THR A 162 -10.31 -23.15 2.41
C THR A 162 -9.90 -21.68 2.55
N ASP A 163 -10.88 -20.79 2.65
CA ASP A 163 -10.65 -19.37 2.89
C ASP A 163 -10.35 -19.16 4.39
N ASP A 164 -9.13 -19.46 4.79
CA ASP A 164 -8.66 -19.43 6.17
C ASP A 164 -7.25 -18.79 6.31
N ASP A 165 -6.75 -18.75 7.54
CA ASP A 165 -5.42 -18.20 7.85
C ASP A 165 -4.28 -18.84 7.07
N LYS A 166 -4.42 -20.09 6.61
CA LYS A 166 -3.39 -20.78 5.83
C LYS A 166 -3.34 -20.27 4.41
N LEU A 167 -4.52 -19.96 3.82
CA LEU A 167 -4.60 -19.31 2.52
C LEU A 167 -3.95 -17.92 2.58
N VAL A 168 -4.26 -17.14 3.62
CA VAL A 168 -3.63 -15.82 3.85
C VAL A 168 -2.10 -15.94 3.96
N GLN A 169 -1.60 -16.96 4.68
CA GLN A 169 -0.16 -17.18 4.79
C GLN A 169 0.45 -17.62 3.46
N MET A 170 -0.23 -18.48 2.70
CA MET A 170 0.22 -18.90 1.38
C MET A 170 0.27 -17.72 0.39
N ALA A 171 -0.72 -16.86 0.39
CA ALA A 171 -0.74 -15.66 -0.43
C ALA A 171 0.46 -14.73 -0.12
N LYS A 172 0.78 -14.54 1.16
CA LYS A 172 1.99 -13.76 1.57
C LYS A 172 3.27 -14.41 1.08
N GLN A 173 3.38 -15.74 1.16
CA GLN A 173 4.55 -16.47 0.67
C GLN A 173 4.66 -16.38 -0.86
N LEU A 174 3.56 -16.53 -1.60
CA LEU A 174 3.52 -16.35 -3.06
C LEU A 174 3.92 -14.93 -3.47
N ASN A 175 3.44 -13.92 -2.74
CA ASN A 175 3.77 -12.52 -3.03
C ASN A 175 5.27 -12.23 -2.83
N SER A 176 5.94 -12.99 -1.95
CA SER A 176 7.38 -12.85 -1.69
C SER A 176 8.27 -13.55 -2.73
N LEU A 177 7.69 -14.36 -3.63
CA LEU A 177 8.45 -15.04 -4.68
C LEU A 177 8.78 -14.10 -5.85
N PRO A 178 9.94 -14.27 -6.49
CA PRO A 178 10.21 -13.68 -7.79
C PRO A 178 9.15 -14.10 -8.82
N ASP A 179 8.75 -13.19 -9.70
CA ASP A 179 7.71 -13.47 -10.71
C ASP A 179 8.06 -14.65 -11.62
N SER A 180 9.34 -14.85 -11.93
CA SER A 180 9.82 -15.99 -12.72
C SER A 180 9.53 -17.33 -12.05
N VAL A 181 9.73 -17.42 -10.74
CA VAL A 181 9.45 -18.62 -9.94
C VAL A 181 7.93 -18.82 -9.79
N LYS A 182 7.21 -17.76 -9.51
CA LYS A 182 5.74 -17.78 -9.40
C LYS A 182 5.08 -18.32 -10.68
N LYS A 183 5.50 -17.82 -11.84
CA LYS A 183 5.02 -18.25 -13.16
C LYS A 183 5.42 -19.67 -13.53
N SER A 184 6.42 -20.27 -12.89
CA SER A 184 6.78 -21.67 -13.11
C SER A 184 5.86 -22.66 -12.39
N ILE A 185 5.00 -22.18 -11.49
CA ILE A 185 4.06 -23.00 -10.72
C ILE A 185 2.73 -23.04 -11.47
N SER A 186 2.24 -24.25 -11.80
CA SER A 186 0.92 -24.46 -12.39
C SER A 186 -0.17 -24.53 -11.31
N GLU A 187 0.03 -25.43 -10.34
CA GLU A 187 -0.96 -25.67 -9.30
C GLU A 187 -0.32 -25.84 -7.93
N ILE A 188 -1.05 -25.50 -6.89
CA ILE A 188 -0.66 -25.72 -5.48
C ILE A 188 -1.80 -26.40 -4.76
N ASN A 189 -1.59 -27.66 -4.39
CA ASN A 189 -2.56 -28.43 -3.65
C ASN A 189 -2.25 -28.38 -2.16
N TYR A 190 -3.23 -28.03 -1.34
CA TYR A 190 -3.11 -28.13 0.10
C TYR A 190 -3.31 -29.61 0.50
N THR A 191 -2.26 -30.23 1.04
CA THR A 191 -2.20 -31.67 1.36
C THR A 191 -1.73 -31.90 2.80
N PRO A 192 -2.49 -31.42 3.81
CA PRO A 192 -2.06 -31.51 5.20
C PRO A 192 -1.97 -32.96 5.66
N GLU A 193 -0.93 -33.25 6.47
CA GLU A 193 -0.77 -34.50 7.17
C GLU A 193 -0.81 -34.29 8.69
N LYS A 194 -1.08 -35.34 9.48
CA LYS A 194 -1.06 -35.27 10.94
C LYS A 194 0.30 -34.79 11.48
N SER A 195 1.38 -35.21 10.82
CA SER A 195 2.77 -34.84 11.12
C SER A 195 3.14 -33.45 10.65
N ASN A 196 2.52 -32.96 9.56
CA ASN A 196 2.78 -31.66 8.96
C ASN A 196 1.49 -31.00 8.44
N PRO A 197 0.79 -30.23 9.27
CA PRO A 197 -0.46 -29.56 8.86
C PRO A 197 -0.23 -28.38 7.88
N TRP A 198 1.03 -28.09 7.53
CA TRP A 198 1.43 -27.02 6.61
C TRP A 198 1.93 -27.57 5.27
N LEU A 199 1.77 -28.87 5.02
CA LEU A 199 2.25 -29.51 3.81
C LEU A 199 1.44 -29.08 2.59
N ILE A 200 2.17 -28.77 1.52
CA ILE A 200 1.63 -28.45 0.21
C ILE A 200 2.38 -29.24 -0.86
N ARG A 201 1.67 -29.53 -1.95
CA ARG A 201 2.22 -30.16 -3.15
C ARG A 201 2.00 -29.27 -4.34
N LEU A 202 3.07 -28.96 -5.07
CA LEU A 202 3.04 -28.11 -6.26
C LEU A 202 3.25 -28.95 -7.50
N TYR A 203 2.55 -28.59 -8.57
CA TYR A 203 2.80 -29.07 -9.92
C TYR A 203 3.44 -27.93 -10.71
N MET A 204 4.62 -28.20 -11.26
CA MET A 204 5.42 -27.21 -11.95
C MET A 204 5.20 -27.31 -13.46
N ASN A 205 5.29 -26.18 -14.19
CA ASN A 205 5.10 -26.14 -15.64
C ASN A 205 6.14 -26.97 -16.41
N ASP A 206 7.32 -27.19 -15.84
CA ASP A 206 8.37 -28.07 -16.41
C ASP A 206 8.15 -29.55 -16.09
N GLY A 207 7.07 -29.87 -15.34
CA GLY A 207 6.59 -31.19 -15.05
C GLY A 207 7.20 -31.87 -13.83
N TYR A 208 7.96 -31.15 -13.00
CA TYR A 208 8.34 -31.62 -11.69
C TYR A 208 7.19 -31.48 -10.69
N ILE A 209 7.21 -32.29 -9.66
CA ILE A 209 6.36 -32.14 -8.48
C ILE A 209 7.25 -31.62 -7.35
N VAL A 210 6.77 -30.66 -6.59
CA VAL A 210 7.49 -30.13 -5.42
C VAL A 210 6.63 -30.34 -4.18
N THR A 211 7.21 -30.85 -3.10
CA THR A 211 6.57 -30.88 -1.79
C THR A 211 7.27 -29.87 -0.88
N ALA A 212 6.48 -29.05 -0.19
CA ALA A 212 7.01 -27.96 0.64
C ALA A 212 6.11 -27.69 1.84
N SER A 213 6.60 -26.91 2.78
CA SER A 213 5.80 -26.37 3.88
C SER A 213 5.48 -24.89 3.65
N ILE A 214 4.22 -24.48 3.83
CA ILE A 214 3.80 -23.08 3.71
C ILE A 214 4.72 -22.14 4.48
N LYS A 215 5.15 -22.50 5.69
CA LYS A 215 5.96 -21.66 6.57
C LYS A 215 7.31 -21.24 6.00
N SER A 216 7.92 -22.06 5.16
CA SER A 216 9.25 -21.82 4.57
C SER A 216 9.23 -21.76 3.06
N PHE A 217 8.04 -21.67 2.48
CA PHE A 217 7.80 -21.83 1.05
C PHE A 217 8.63 -20.87 0.20
N ALA A 218 8.47 -19.56 0.39
CA ALA A 218 9.15 -18.57 -0.44
C ALA A 218 10.68 -18.73 -0.38
N LYS A 219 11.23 -18.89 0.84
CA LYS A 219 12.67 -19.03 1.04
C LYS A 219 13.26 -20.25 0.31
N LYS A 220 12.53 -21.38 0.29
CA LYS A 220 13.01 -22.61 -0.33
C LYS A 220 12.76 -22.64 -1.83
N MET A 221 11.64 -22.13 -2.28
CA MET A 221 11.30 -22.04 -3.71
C MET A 221 12.17 -21.04 -4.48
N ASP A 222 12.77 -20.07 -3.82
CA ASP A 222 13.75 -19.18 -4.45
C ASP A 222 14.94 -19.95 -5.07
N SER A 223 15.33 -21.08 -4.48
CA SER A 223 16.37 -21.96 -4.97
C SER A 223 15.93 -22.93 -6.08
N TYR A 224 14.64 -23.00 -6.38
CA TYR A 224 14.09 -23.98 -7.36
C TYR A 224 14.77 -23.94 -8.73
N PRO A 225 15.02 -22.77 -9.36
CA PRO A 225 15.68 -22.72 -10.66
C PRO A 225 17.11 -23.29 -10.67
N ALA A 226 17.82 -23.15 -9.53
CA ALA A 226 19.17 -23.70 -9.38
C ALA A 226 19.11 -25.24 -9.22
N ILE A 227 18.16 -25.72 -8.41
CA ILE A 227 17.97 -27.16 -8.21
C ILE A 227 17.67 -27.86 -9.53
N VAL A 228 16.71 -27.34 -10.33
CA VAL A 228 16.32 -27.94 -11.62
C VAL A 228 17.48 -28.01 -12.61
N LYS A 229 18.41 -27.05 -12.59
CA LYS A 229 19.59 -27.05 -13.46
C LYS A 229 20.56 -28.19 -13.17
N GLU A 230 20.61 -28.68 -11.94
CA GLU A 230 21.51 -29.76 -11.49
C GLU A 230 20.89 -31.15 -11.69
N LEU A 231 19.56 -31.21 -11.95
CA LEU A 231 18.88 -32.49 -12.16
C LEU A 231 19.18 -33.08 -13.54
N PRO A 232 19.20 -34.42 -13.67
CA PRO A 232 19.37 -35.10 -14.94
C PRO A 232 18.30 -34.70 -15.95
N LYS A 233 18.71 -34.35 -17.17
CA LYS A 233 17.77 -33.93 -18.23
C LYS A 233 16.81 -35.07 -18.59
N GLY A 234 15.50 -34.77 -18.56
CA GLY A 234 14.44 -35.70 -18.97
C GLY A 234 13.94 -36.64 -17.87
N GLU A 235 14.52 -36.63 -16.69
CA GLU A 235 13.97 -37.32 -15.54
C GLU A 235 12.86 -36.50 -14.89
N LYS A 236 11.70 -37.17 -14.66
CA LYS A 236 10.60 -36.59 -13.87
C LYS A 236 10.67 -37.12 -12.44
N GLY A 237 10.31 -36.32 -11.48
CA GLY A 237 10.39 -36.71 -10.07
C GLY A 237 9.77 -35.70 -9.12
N ILE A 238 9.93 -35.99 -7.84
CA ILE A 238 9.47 -35.15 -6.73
C ILE A 238 10.68 -34.48 -6.11
N ILE A 239 10.64 -33.17 -5.99
CA ILE A 239 11.63 -32.36 -5.27
C ILE A 239 11.04 -32.08 -3.89
N HIS A 240 11.67 -32.61 -2.87
CA HIS A 240 11.26 -32.41 -1.48
C HIS A 240 11.96 -31.17 -0.91
N LEU A 241 11.16 -30.21 -0.43
CA LEU A 241 11.63 -28.95 0.17
C LEU A 241 11.10 -28.73 1.61
N GLU A 242 10.48 -29.72 2.26
CA GLU A 242 9.89 -29.54 3.59
C GLU A 242 10.95 -29.29 4.66
N VAL A 243 11.89 -30.22 4.82
CA VAL A 243 12.98 -30.19 5.83
C VAL A 243 14.33 -30.13 5.12
N ALA A 244 14.75 -31.24 4.54
CA ALA A 244 15.93 -31.31 3.69
C ALA A 244 15.54 -31.19 2.20
N THR A 245 16.46 -30.72 1.38
CA THR A 245 16.26 -30.68 -0.06
C THR A 245 16.82 -31.93 -0.70
N TYR A 246 15.98 -32.75 -1.34
CA TYR A 246 16.39 -33.91 -2.10
C TYR A 246 15.44 -34.18 -3.25
N PHE A 247 15.91 -34.93 -4.26
CA PHE A 247 15.16 -35.33 -5.43
C PHE A 247 14.85 -36.84 -5.37
N GLU A 248 13.60 -37.18 -5.65
CA GLU A 248 13.10 -38.55 -5.76
C GLU A 248 12.61 -38.80 -7.18
N PRO A 249 13.31 -39.64 -8.01
CA PRO A 249 12.86 -39.95 -9.34
C PRO A 249 11.53 -40.74 -9.34
N LEU A 250 10.60 -40.41 -10.25
CA LEU A 250 9.44 -41.24 -10.47
C LEU A 250 9.85 -42.56 -11.15
N LYS A 251 9.59 -43.69 -10.54
CA LYS A 251 9.83 -45.01 -11.13
C LYS A 251 9.14 -45.08 -12.49
N LYS A 252 9.87 -45.42 -13.55
CA LYS A 252 9.27 -45.69 -14.86
C LYS A 252 8.39 -46.94 -14.72
N ALA A 253 7.13 -46.88 -15.15
CA ALA A 253 6.14 -47.99 -15.07
C ALA A 253 6.55 -49.30 -15.78
N LYS A 254 7.79 -49.48 -16.18
CA LYS A 254 8.31 -50.70 -16.81
C LYS A 254 8.92 -51.74 -15.88
N ASP A 255 9.23 -51.35 -14.62
CA ASP A 255 9.90 -52.31 -13.70
C ASP A 255 8.95 -53.13 -12.83
N SER A 256 7.66 -52.79 -12.79
CA SER A 256 6.66 -53.54 -12.00
C SER A 256 6.19 -54.85 -12.64
N LYS A 257 6.60 -55.15 -13.89
CA LYS A 257 6.26 -56.43 -14.57
C LYS A 257 7.31 -57.52 -14.46
N LYS A 258 8.43 -57.26 -13.79
CA LYS A 258 9.51 -58.30 -13.63
C LYS A 258 9.59 -58.92 -12.23
N GLU A 259 8.79 -58.46 -11.26
CA GLU A 259 8.79 -59.05 -9.91
C GLU A 259 7.68 -60.13 -9.73
N ASP A 260 6.71 -60.23 -10.63
CA ASP A 260 5.66 -61.29 -10.55
C ASP A 260 5.98 -62.59 -11.34
N GLU A 261 7.17 -62.71 -11.92
CA GLU A 261 7.63 -63.93 -12.61
C GLU A 261 8.87 -64.58 -11.96
N ARG A 262 9.00 -64.54 -10.64
CA ARG A 262 9.99 -65.35 -9.94
C ARG A 262 9.40 -66.11 -8.78
#